data_cd554acc89d149903d085486a96986c1
#
_entry.id   cd554acc89d149903d085486a96986c1
#
_cell.length_a   1.000
_cell.length_b   1.000
_cell.length_c   1.000
_cell.angle_alpha   90.00
_cell.angle_beta   90.00
_cell.angle_gamma   90.00
#
_symmetry.space_group_name_H-M   'P 1'
#
loop_
_entity.id
_entity.type
_entity.pdbx_description
1 polymer ?
#
loop_
_entity_poly.entity_id
_entity_poly.type
_entity_poly.pdbx_seq_one_letter_code
_entity_poly.pdbx_strand_id
1 'polypeptide(L)'
;MAIDILFELIEKGNYELVWSFILEYENSMNPFIERRLHIQSISTLCNKIIKPNNEIKIIATIIVENSNTKDKDALHLASAIHGDCDYFITYDDKLIKTIEKNNDKLKDIIRDIRLYNPIDFLRKEMDIDVIE
;
A
#
# COMPACT_ATOMS: atom_id res chain seq x y z
N MET A 1 1.41 7.46 17.58
CA MET A 1 2.07 6.89 16.40
C MET A 1 1.25 7.13 15.16
N ALA A 2 1.91 7.38 14.04
CA ALA A 2 1.21 7.68 12.78
C ALA A 2 0.27 6.57 12.34
N ILE A 3 0.70 5.32 12.43
CA ILE A 3 -0.11 4.19 12.01
C ILE A 3 -1.40 4.05 12.84
N ASP A 4 -1.32 4.35 14.12
CA ASP A 4 -2.49 4.28 14.99
C ASP A 4 -3.52 5.33 14.62
N ILE A 5 -3.07 6.53 14.27
CA ILE A 5 -3.95 7.60 13.81
C ILE A 5 -4.64 7.21 12.50
N LEU A 6 -3.91 6.57 11.58
CA LEU A 6 -4.49 6.08 10.34
C LEU A 6 -5.59 5.06 10.59
N PHE A 7 -5.39 4.12 11.50
CA PHE A 7 -6.41 3.13 11.82
C PHE A 7 -7.63 3.75 12.48
N GLU A 8 -7.46 4.77 13.32
CA GLU A 8 -8.58 5.51 13.88
C GLU A 8 -9.41 6.18 12.78
N LEU A 9 -8.75 6.78 11.78
CA LEU A 9 -9.43 7.42 10.66
C LEU A 9 -10.20 6.39 9.81
N ILE A 10 -9.66 5.21 9.65
CA ILE A 10 -10.33 4.12 8.95
C ILE A 10 -11.56 3.66 9.74
N GLU A 11 -11.43 3.45 11.04
CA GLU A 11 -12.53 3.04 11.90
C GLU A 11 -13.67 4.07 11.93
N LYS A 12 -13.33 5.36 11.84
CA LYS A 12 -14.32 6.45 11.80
C LYS A 12 -14.95 6.63 10.42
N GLY A 13 -14.50 5.89 9.42
CA GLY A 13 -15.03 5.97 8.07
C GLY A 13 -14.50 7.11 7.21
N ASN A 14 -13.46 7.81 7.65
CA ASN A 14 -12.82 8.87 6.85
C ASN A 14 -12.07 8.33 5.65
N TYR A 15 -11.56 7.10 5.77
CA TYR A 15 -10.85 6.40 4.71
C TYR A 15 -11.27 4.94 4.66
N GLU A 16 -11.18 4.36 3.48
CA GLU A 16 -11.43 2.94 3.28
C GLU A 16 -10.12 2.19 3.22
N LEU A 17 -10.05 1.04 3.90
CA LEU A 17 -8.88 0.16 3.85
C LEU A 17 -9.10 -0.89 2.77
N VAL A 18 -8.10 -1.04 1.89
CA VAL A 18 -8.09 -2.07 0.87
C VAL A 18 -7.06 -3.12 1.24
N TRP A 19 -7.49 -4.37 1.27
CA TRP A 19 -6.65 -5.52 1.58
C TRP A 19 -6.36 -6.30 0.31
N SER A 20 -5.16 -6.86 0.17
CA SER A 20 -4.80 -7.60 -1.02
C SER A 20 -4.37 -9.03 -0.70
N PHE A 21 -4.45 -9.91 -1.69
CA PHE A 21 -3.98 -11.30 -1.58
C PHE A 21 -2.51 -11.38 -1.18
N ILE A 22 -1.69 -10.40 -1.61
CA ILE A 22 -0.26 -10.45 -1.30
C ILE A 22 -0.01 -10.11 0.19
N LEU A 23 -0.81 -9.22 0.78
CA LEU A 23 -0.76 -8.95 2.22
C LEU A 23 -1.18 -10.20 3.01
N GLU A 24 -2.22 -10.88 2.57
CA GLU A 24 -2.69 -12.12 3.19
C GLU A 24 -1.59 -13.20 3.12
N TYR A 25 -0.97 -13.36 1.96
CA TYR A 25 0.11 -14.32 1.78
C TYR A 25 1.29 -14.01 2.70
N GLU A 26 1.76 -12.76 2.72
CA GLU A 26 2.88 -12.37 3.57
C GLU A 26 2.58 -12.58 5.05
N ASN A 27 1.36 -12.24 5.47
CA ASN A 27 0.96 -12.45 6.85
C ASN A 27 0.89 -13.94 7.22
N SER A 28 0.45 -14.79 6.29
CA SER A 28 0.41 -16.24 6.52
C SER A 28 1.79 -16.83 6.79
N MET A 29 2.84 -16.17 6.29
CA MET A 29 4.23 -16.58 6.48
C MET A 29 4.89 -15.94 7.71
N ASN A 30 4.17 -15.08 8.43
CA ASN A 30 4.69 -14.41 9.61
C ASN A 30 4.87 -15.43 10.75
N PRO A 31 6.11 -15.62 11.25
CA PRO A 31 6.39 -16.64 12.28
C PRO A 31 5.91 -16.25 13.68
N PHE A 32 5.61 -14.97 13.90
CA PHE A 32 5.18 -14.46 15.20
C PHE A 32 3.66 -14.49 15.29
N ILE A 33 3.13 -15.44 16.07
CA ILE A 33 1.70 -15.71 16.11
C ILE A 33 0.86 -14.50 16.58
N GLU A 34 1.34 -13.77 17.58
CA GLU A 34 0.62 -12.59 18.08
C GLU A 34 0.52 -11.51 17.01
N ARG A 35 1.63 -11.28 16.30
CA ARG A 35 1.67 -10.30 15.22
C ARG A 35 0.78 -10.72 14.07
N ARG A 36 0.81 -12.01 13.71
CA ARG A 36 -0.02 -12.55 12.64
C ARG A 36 -1.50 -12.39 12.95
N LEU A 37 -1.92 -12.67 14.18
CA LEU A 37 -3.31 -12.53 14.61
C LEU A 37 -3.74 -11.06 14.67
N HIS A 38 -2.84 -10.16 15.08
CA HIS A 38 -3.11 -8.72 15.10
C HIS A 38 -3.34 -8.19 13.67
N ILE A 39 -2.48 -8.56 12.74
CA ILE A 39 -2.62 -8.17 11.33
C ILE A 39 -3.90 -8.75 10.74
N GLN A 40 -4.23 -10.01 11.08
CA GLN A 40 -5.47 -10.63 10.63
C GLN A 40 -6.70 -9.87 11.15
N SER A 41 -6.64 -9.35 12.38
CA SER A 41 -7.73 -8.55 12.92
C SER A 41 -7.91 -7.23 12.18
N ILE A 42 -6.82 -6.63 11.70
CA ILE A 42 -6.86 -5.41 10.89
C ILE A 42 -7.59 -5.67 9.57
N SER A 43 -7.42 -6.85 8.97
CA SER A 43 -8.09 -7.19 7.72
C SER A 43 -9.63 -7.16 7.84
N THR A 44 -10.16 -7.27 9.05
CA THR A 44 -11.62 -7.18 9.27
C THR A 44 -12.17 -5.77 9.07
N LEU A 45 -11.29 -4.75 9.07
CA LEU A 45 -11.68 -3.36 8.82
C LEU A 45 -11.76 -3.04 7.32
N CYS A 46 -11.39 -3.99 6.47
CA CYS A 46 -11.34 -3.77 5.03
C CYS A 46 -12.71 -3.54 4.42
N ASN A 47 -12.76 -2.57 3.52
CA ASN A 47 -13.93 -2.31 2.69
C ASN A 47 -13.86 -3.07 1.36
N LYS A 48 -12.65 -3.45 0.94
CA LYS A 48 -12.43 -4.11 -0.33
C LYS A 48 -11.27 -5.10 -0.23
N ILE A 49 -11.44 -6.27 -0.84
CA ILE A 49 -10.39 -7.29 -0.91
C ILE A 49 -10.00 -7.51 -2.36
N ILE A 50 -8.72 -7.34 -2.66
CA ILE A 50 -8.17 -7.55 -4.01
C ILE A 50 -7.69 -8.98 -4.13
N LYS A 51 -8.26 -9.71 -5.08
CA LYS A 51 -7.90 -11.10 -5.37
C LYS A 51 -6.86 -11.18 -6.50
N PRO A 52 -6.10 -12.27 -6.58
CA PRO A 52 -5.15 -12.45 -7.69
C PRO A 52 -5.86 -12.40 -9.04
N ASN A 53 -5.24 -11.70 -10.01
CA ASN A 53 -5.69 -11.78 -11.39
C ASN A 53 -4.55 -11.42 -12.35
N ASN A 54 -4.76 -11.70 -13.65
CA ASN A 54 -3.74 -11.49 -14.66
C ASN A 54 -3.38 -10.02 -14.88
N GLU A 55 -4.31 -9.11 -14.72
CA GLU A 55 -4.06 -7.68 -14.87
C GLU A 55 -3.04 -7.19 -13.84
N ILE A 56 -3.16 -7.64 -12.59
CA ILE A 56 -2.20 -7.30 -11.54
C ILE A 56 -0.80 -7.78 -11.92
N LYS A 57 -0.68 -8.99 -12.46
CA LYS A 57 0.59 -9.54 -12.91
C LYS A 57 1.21 -8.70 -14.02
N ILE A 58 0.40 -8.26 -14.97
CA ILE A 58 0.85 -7.41 -16.08
C ILE A 58 1.33 -6.06 -15.55
N ILE A 59 0.58 -5.42 -14.68
CA ILE A 59 0.95 -4.15 -14.06
C ILE A 59 2.26 -4.30 -13.29
N ALA A 60 2.37 -5.34 -12.48
CA ALA A 60 3.57 -5.60 -11.68
C ALA A 60 4.80 -5.77 -12.58
N THR A 61 4.67 -6.51 -13.68
CA THR A 61 5.75 -6.70 -14.65
C THR A 61 6.21 -5.39 -15.25
N ILE A 62 5.28 -4.52 -15.62
CA ILE A 62 5.60 -3.19 -16.15
C ILE A 62 6.36 -2.36 -15.10
N ILE A 63 5.93 -2.40 -13.86
CA ILE A 63 6.60 -1.69 -12.76
C ILE A 63 8.04 -2.18 -12.60
N VAL A 64 8.25 -3.49 -12.55
CA VAL A 64 9.59 -4.07 -12.40
C VAL A 64 10.49 -3.68 -13.56
N GLU A 65 10.00 -3.82 -14.78
CA GLU A 65 10.80 -3.53 -15.99
C GLU A 65 11.19 -2.07 -16.11
N ASN A 66 10.40 -1.15 -15.59
CA ASN A 66 10.62 0.28 -15.74
C ASN A 66 11.21 0.97 -14.52
N SER A 67 11.37 0.29 -13.41
CA SER A 67 11.86 0.91 -12.17
C SER A 67 12.84 0.06 -11.38
N ASN A 68 13.03 -1.20 -11.76
CA ASN A 68 13.85 -2.14 -11.01
C ASN A 68 13.31 -2.40 -9.59
N THR A 69 12.03 -2.17 -9.37
CA THR A 69 11.36 -2.46 -8.11
C THR A 69 11.35 -3.97 -7.87
N LYS A 70 11.45 -4.40 -6.63
CA LYS A 70 11.38 -5.82 -6.27
C LYS A 70 10.00 -6.39 -6.58
N ASP A 71 9.95 -7.66 -6.93
CA ASP A 71 8.72 -8.33 -7.37
C ASP A 71 7.56 -8.19 -6.36
N LYS A 72 7.82 -8.41 -5.08
CA LYS A 72 6.79 -8.30 -4.04
C LYS A 72 6.26 -6.88 -3.91
N ASP A 73 7.15 -5.89 -3.92
CA ASP A 73 6.76 -4.49 -3.84
C ASP A 73 5.94 -4.09 -5.05
N ALA A 74 6.32 -4.58 -6.23
CA ALA A 74 5.58 -4.34 -7.46
C ALA A 74 4.18 -4.95 -7.40
N LEU A 75 4.04 -6.16 -6.82
CA LEU A 75 2.73 -6.79 -6.63
C LEU A 75 1.83 -6.02 -5.68
N HIS A 76 2.39 -5.48 -4.58
CA HIS A 76 1.62 -4.63 -3.67
C HIS A 76 1.11 -3.39 -4.38
N LEU A 77 1.98 -2.69 -5.09
CA LEU A 77 1.60 -1.47 -5.81
C LEU A 77 0.61 -1.78 -6.94
N ALA A 78 0.86 -2.85 -7.70
CA ALA A 78 -0.04 -3.28 -8.78
C ALA A 78 -1.45 -3.61 -8.25
N SER A 79 -1.53 -4.24 -7.07
CA SER A 79 -2.81 -4.54 -6.44
C SER A 79 -3.56 -3.26 -6.08
N ALA A 80 -2.86 -2.26 -5.56
CA ALA A 80 -3.45 -0.96 -5.24
C ALA A 80 -3.95 -0.26 -6.51
N ILE A 81 -3.18 -0.31 -7.58
CA ILE A 81 -3.57 0.28 -8.87
C ILE A 81 -4.81 -0.41 -9.42
N HIS A 82 -4.81 -1.73 -9.46
CA HIS A 82 -5.95 -2.52 -9.93
C HIS A 82 -7.20 -2.26 -9.08
N GLY A 83 -7.01 -2.06 -7.78
CA GLY A 83 -8.09 -1.78 -6.85
C GLY A 83 -8.56 -0.34 -6.84
N ASP A 84 -8.05 0.52 -7.72
CA ASP A 84 -8.39 1.94 -7.83
C ASP A 84 -8.20 2.69 -6.52
N CYS A 85 -7.14 2.37 -5.77
CA CYS A 85 -6.80 3.07 -4.55
C CYS A 85 -6.33 4.49 -4.85
N ASP A 86 -6.67 5.42 -3.97
CA ASP A 86 -6.19 6.81 -4.06
C ASP A 86 -4.80 6.95 -3.47
N TYR A 87 -4.49 6.14 -2.47
CA TYR A 87 -3.23 6.21 -1.73
C TYR A 87 -2.61 4.84 -1.54
N PHE A 88 -1.29 4.81 -1.60
CA PHE A 88 -0.48 3.65 -1.26
C PHE A 88 0.44 4.06 -0.12
N ILE A 89 0.22 3.51 1.06
CA ILE A 89 0.95 3.89 2.28
C ILE A 89 1.96 2.81 2.65
N THR A 90 3.22 3.20 2.77
CA THR A 90 4.29 2.27 3.11
C THR A 90 5.37 2.96 3.94
N TYR A 91 6.02 2.20 4.83
CA TYR A 91 7.19 2.68 5.55
C TYR A 91 8.47 2.60 4.71
N ASP A 92 8.41 1.98 3.54
CA ASP A 92 9.58 1.83 2.67
C ASP A 92 9.81 3.09 1.83
N ASP A 93 10.55 4.04 2.37
CA ASP A 93 10.89 5.29 1.69
C ASP A 93 11.70 5.05 0.42
N LYS A 94 12.48 3.99 0.37
CA LYS A 94 13.26 3.62 -0.81
C LYS A 94 12.36 3.25 -1.97
N LEU A 95 11.29 2.51 -1.69
CA LEU A 95 10.29 2.16 -2.69
C LEU A 95 9.63 3.42 -3.25
N ILE A 96 9.20 4.33 -2.37
CA ILE A 96 8.57 5.60 -2.77
C ILE A 96 9.50 6.38 -3.71
N LYS A 97 10.77 6.54 -3.32
CA LYS A 97 11.76 7.26 -4.12
C LYS A 97 12.01 6.59 -5.46
N THR A 98 12.07 5.26 -5.49
CA THR A 98 12.27 4.51 -6.72
C THR A 98 11.14 4.75 -7.72
N ILE A 99 9.91 4.73 -7.24
CA ILE A 99 8.73 4.97 -8.08
C ILE A 99 8.71 6.42 -8.57
N GLU A 100 8.95 7.39 -7.68
CA GLU A 100 8.98 8.80 -8.06
C GLU A 100 10.07 9.10 -9.08
N LYS A 101 11.25 8.51 -8.90
CA LYS A 101 12.38 8.67 -9.82
C LYS A 101 12.05 8.18 -11.22
N ASN A 102 11.21 7.17 -11.34
CA ASN A 102 10.84 6.57 -12.63
C ASN A 102 9.43 6.99 -13.08
N ASN A 103 8.93 8.10 -12.55
CA ASN A 103 7.57 8.56 -12.83
C ASN A 103 7.30 8.74 -14.33
N ASP A 104 8.27 9.25 -15.10
CA ASP A 104 8.10 9.45 -16.53
C ASP A 104 7.73 8.16 -17.27
N LYS A 105 8.25 7.03 -16.80
CA LYS A 105 7.99 5.71 -17.41
C LYS A 105 6.74 5.05 -16.85
N LEU A 106 6.32 5.44 -15.64
CA LEU A 106 5.26 4.75 -14.90
C LEU A 106 3.97 5.55 -14.79
N LYS A 107 3.95 6.82 -15.14
CA LYS A 107 2.81 7.71 -14.91
C LYS A 107 1.50 7.20 -15.49
N ASP A 108 1.53 6.56 -16.66
CA ASP A 108 0.33 6.05 -17.32
C ASP A 108 -0.27 4.85 -16.58
N ILE A 109 0.57 4.09 -15.89
CA ILE A 109 0.17 2.92 -15.11
C ILE A 109 -0.27 3.34 -13.69
N ILE A 110 0.50 4.20 -13.06
CA ILE A 110 0.25 4.65 -11.68
C ILE A 110 -0.94 5.60 -11.61
N ARG A 111 -1.14 6.41 -12.67
CA ARG A 111 -2.23 7.38 -12.74
C ARG A 111 -2.19 8.37 -11.58
N ASP A 112 -3.28 8.47 -10.81
CA ASP A 112 -3.43 9.44 -9.74
C ASP A 112 -3.10 8.88 -8.35
N ILE A 113 -2.65 7.64 -8.27
CA ILE A 113 -2.33 7.05 -6.97
C ILE A 113 -1.13 7.77 -6.35
N ARG A 114 -1.24 8.12 -5.07
CA ARG A 114 -0.19 8.85 -4.35
C ARG A 114 0.47 7.92 -3.35
N LEU A 115 1.81 7.91 -3.37
CA LEU A 115 2.60 7.09 -2.48
C LEU A 115 3.13 7.95 -1.34
N TYR A 116 2.88 7.51 -0.10
CA TYR A 116 3.33 8.21 1.10
C TYR A 116 3.81 7.22 2.15
N ASN A 117 4.73 7.66 3.02
CA ASN A 117 4.86 7.01 4.31
C ASN A 117 3.75 7.56 5.24
N PRO A 118 3.45 6.87 6.35
CA PRO A 118 2.33 7.28 7.22
C PRO A 118 2.45 8.71 7.76
N ILE A 119 3.66 9.14 8.11
CA ILE A 119 3.90 10.48 8.66
C ILE A 119 3.63 11.55 7.61
N ASP A 120 4.17 11.38 6.40
CA ASP A 120 3.98 12.32 5.30
C ASP A 120 2.52 12.37 4.85
N PHE A 121 1.83 11.24 4.87
CA PHE A 121 0.41 11.20 4.55
C PHE A 121 -0.40 12.09 5.50
N LEU A 122 -0.19 11.92 6.81
CA LEU A 122 -0.90 12.70 7.81
C LEU A 122 -0.57 14.19 7.71
N ARG A 123 0.71 14.51 7.46
CA ARG A 123 1.14 15.90 7.35
C ARG A 123 0.57 16.59 6.12
N LYS A 124 0.64 15.95 4.96
CA LYS A 124 0.28 16.56 3.68
C LYS A 124 -1.21 16.51 3.39
N GLU A 125 -1.86 15.41 3.74
CA GLU A 125 -3.27 15.19 3.38
C GLU A 125 -4.23 15.56 4.51
N MET A 126 -3.78 15.50 5.76
CA MET A 126 -4.63 15.75 6.93
C MET A 126 -4.17 16.95 7.76
N ASP A 127 -3.04 17.55 7.41
CA ASP A 127 -2.43 18.67 8.17
C ASP A 127 -2.22 18.30 9.64
N ILE A 128 -1.84 17.06 9.89
CA ILE A 128 -1.53 16.54 11.22
C ILE A 128 -0.02 16.36 11.35
N ASP A 129 0.59 16.96 12.37
CA ASP A 129 2.01 16.81 12.65
C ASP A 129 2.19 15.68 13.66
N VAL A 130 3.02 14.70 13.31
CA VAL A 130 3.31 13.55 14.17
C VAL A 130 4.79 13.52 14.45
N ILE A 131 5.14 13.47 15.74
CA ILE A 131 6.52 13.34 16.19
C ILE A 131 6.71 11.89 16.67
N GLU A 132 7.59 11.19 16.01
CA GLU A 132 7.92 9.79 16.39
C GLU A 132 9.35 9.65 16.84
#